data_e3b71000ddc3d6792b7ac31e44a4359c
#
_entry.id   e3b71000ddc3d6792b7ac31e44a4359c
#
_cell.length_a   1.000
_cell.length_b   1.000
_cell.length_c   1.000
_cell.angle_alpha   90.00
_cell.angle_beta   90.00
_cell.angle_gamma   90.00
#
_symmetry.space_group_name_H-M   'P 1'
#
loop_
_entity.id
_entity.type
_entity.pdbx_description
1 polymer ?
#
loop_
_entity_poly.entity_id
_entity_poly.type
_entity_poly.pdbx_seq_one_letter_code
_entity_poly.pdbx_strand_id
1 'polypeptide(L)'
;GRSSIFSNDNGWKDMLFFWKKKENSGFNISPIIDAAKVLAGSNTGALIVISSTVELKFYAESGDILDAELSKRLLIAIFNKHSPLHDGAVIIHKGKIKAARCILPVTEREVPAQFGLRHRAGIGMSEATDALILVISEETGQISMAKNGKVLHNLSFQEVREIINDYLNNEDLYDRFENLSEHDFAKKKGLPTKVGG
;
A
#
# COMPACT_ATOMS: atom_id res chain seq x y z
N GLY A 1 15.88 18.33 -55.94
CA GLY A 1 15.88 18.36 -54.49
C GLY A 1 14.75 17.54 -53.91
N ARG A 2 15.02 16.30 -53.50
CA ARG A 2 14.09 15.50 -52.70
C ARG A 2 14.45 15.73 -51.26
N SER A 3 13.66 16.53 -50.54
CA SER A 3 13.71 16.61 -49.11
C SER A 3 13.01 15.38 -48.53
N SER A 4 13.79 14.50 -47.96
CA SER A 4 13.31 13.37 -47.16
C SER A 4 12.71 13.90 -45.87
N ILE A 5 11.39 13.85 -45.75
CA ILE A 5 10.69 14.00 -44.48
C ILE A 5 10.62 12.60 -43.86
N PHE A 6 11.67 12.21 -43.19
CA PHE A 6 11.62 11.14 -42.22
C PHE A 6 11.81 11.74 -40.84
N SER A 7 10.72 12.07 -40.23
CA SER A 7 10.73 12.44 -38.83
C SER A 7 9.75 11.58 -38.06
N ASN A 8 10.30 10.93 -37.08
CA ASN A 8 9.65 10.53 -35.86
C ASN A 8 8.78 9.27 -35.89
N ASP A 9 9.46 8.16 -36.07
CA ASP A 9 8.87 6.83 -35.90
C ASP A 9 8.63 6.44 -34.41
N ASN A 10 8.91 7.35 -33.47
CA ASN A 10 8.82 7.07 -32.03
C ASN A 10 7.52 7.60 -31.37
N GLY A 11 6.81 8.51 -31.99
CA GLY A 11 5.63 9.13 -31.38
C GLY A 11 4.49 8.15 -31.13
N TRP A 12 4.32 7.16 -32.00
CA TRP A 12 3.29 6.13 -31.82
C TRP A 12 3.69 5.10 -30.74
N LYS A 13 5.01 4.82 -30.60
CA LYS A 13 5.53 3.95 -29.54
C LYS A 13 5.40 4.61 -28.18
N ASP A 14 5.67 5.90 -28.09
CA ASP A 14 5.46 6.68 -26.88
C ASP A 14 3.97 6.77 -26.53
N MET A 15 3.12 6.93 -27.54
CA MET A 15 1.66 6.96 -27.37
C MET A 15 1.13 5.57 -26.97
N LEU A 16 1.64 4.48 -27.54
CA LEU A 16 1.31 3.10 -27.15
C LEU A 16 1.82 2.79 -25.74
N PHE A 17 3.00 3.27 -25.38
CA PHE A 17 3.54 3.13 -24.04
C PHE A 17 2.69 3.91 -23.01
N PHE A 18 2.26 5.11 -23.35
CA PHE A 18 1.37 5.93 -22.54
C PHE A 18 -0.04 5.31 -22.41
N TRP A 19 -0.57 4.76 -23.49
CA TRP A 19 -1.83 4.02 -23.50
C TRP A 19 -1.72 2.72 -22.70
N LYS A 20 -0.65 1.97 -22.87
CA LYS A 20 -0.38 0.75 -22.11
C LYS A 20 -0.18 1.03 -20.62
N LYS A 21 0.46 2.16 -20.29
CA LYS A 21 0.56 2.66 -18.91
C LYS A 21 -0.80 3.07 -18.35
N LYS A 22 -1.69 3.60 -19.18
CA LYS A 22 -3.06 3.98 -18.81
C LYS A 22 -3.98 2.75 -18.67
N GLU A 23 -3.81 1.72 -19.47
CA GLU A 23 -4.51 0.44 -19.33
C GLU A 23 -4.06 -0.37 -18.11
N ASN A 24 -2.78 -0.26 -17.72
CA ASN A 24 -2.24 -0.91 -16.53
C ASN A 24 -2.40 -0.06 -15.26
N SER A 25 -2.97 1.12 -15.33
CA SER A 25 -3.16 2.00 -14.16
C SER A 25 -4.28 1.54 -13.23
N GLY A 26 -4.61 0.25 -13.23
CA GLY A 26 -5.45 -0.41 -12.25
C GLY A 26 -6.81 0.28 -12.11
N PHE A 27 -7.04 0.90 -10.98
CA PHE A 27 -8.29 1.56 -10.61
C PHE A 27 -8.00 2.92 -9.98
N ASN A 28 -9.05 3.72 -9.78
CA ASN A 28 -8.90 4.99 -9.06
C ASN A 28 -8.59 4.75 -7.58
N ILE A 29 -7.41 5.15 -7.14
CA ILE A 29 -6.94 4.97 -5.74
C ILE A 29 -7.36 6.13 -4.81
N SER A 30 -7.92 7.20 -5.33
CA SER A 30 -8.31 8.36 -4.51
C SER A 30 -9.21 7.99 -3.32
N PRO A 31 -10.15 7.04 -3.43
CA PRO A 31 -10.92 6.59 -2.27
C PRO A 31 -10.08 6.04 -1.12
N ILE A 32 -8.96 5.36 -1.41
CA ILE A 32 -8.03 4.85 -0.38
C ILE A 32 -7.36 6.02 0.33
N ILE A 33 -6.83 6.97 -0.42
CA ILE A 33 -6.13 8.14 0.14
C ILE A 33 -7.09 9.00 0.97
N ASP A 34 -8.28 9.26 0.45
CA ASP A 34 -9.29 10.07 1.13
C ASP A 34 -9.80 9.41 2.41
N ALA A 35 -10.01 8.09 2.40
CA ALA A 35 -10.33 7.34 3.60
C ALA A 35 -9.17 7.37 4.61
N ALA A 36 -7.94 7.18 4.16
CA ALA A 36 -6.76 7.22 5.01
C ALA A 36 -6.60 8.56 5.72
N LYS A 37 -6.89 9.68 5.06
CA LYS A 37 -6.89 11.02 5.67
C LYS A 37 -7.88 11.12 6.84
N VAL A 38 -9.09 10.61 6.67
CA VAL A 38 -10.11 10.63 7.71
C VAL A 38 -9.73 9.70 8.87
N LEU A 39 -9.33 8.48 8.57
CA LEU A 39 -8.96 7.48 9.57
C LEU A 39 -7.73 7.92 10.38
N ALA A 40 -6.70 8.41 9.71
CA ALA A 40 -5.51 8.95 10.37
C ALA A 40 -5.84 10.17 11.24
N GLY A 41 -6.63 11.10 10.73
CA GLY A 41 -7.05 12.30 11.47
C GLY A 41 -7.88 12.02 12.72
N SER A 42 -8.57 10.90 12.78
CA SER A 42 -9.36 10.45 13.92
C SER A 42 -8.69 9.36 14.75
N ASN A 43 -7.41 9.08 14.51
CA ASN A 43 -6.68 7.98 15.16
C ASN A 43 -7.44 6.64 15.11
N THR A 44 -8.04 6.35 13.98
CA THR A 44 -8.74 5.09 13.74
C THR A 44 -7.81 4.09 13.10
N GLY A 45 -7.54 2.97 13.77
CA GLY A 45 -6.69 1.91 13.25
C GLY A 45 -7.26 1.27 11.99
N ALA A 46 -6.41 1.02 11.01
CA ALA A 46 -6.79 0.37 9.77
C ALA A 46 -5.65 -0.51 9.23
N LEU A 47 -6.06 -1.58 8.56
CA LEU A 47 -5.16 -2.53 7.93
C LEU A 47 -5.72 -2.87 6.54
N ILE A 48 -5.04 -2.41 5.49
CA ILE A 48 -5.50 -2.52 4.10
C ILE A 48 -4.46 -3.25 3.27
N VAL A 49 -4.88 -4.34 2.64
CA VAL A 49 -4.07 -5.14 1.71
C VAL A 49 -4.48 -4.78 0.29
N ILE A 50 -3.52 -4.34 -0.52
CA ILE A 50 -3.71 -4.02 -1.93
C ILE A 50 -2.98 -5.07 -2.77
N SER A 51 -3.72 -5.81 -3.58
CA SER A 51 -3.16 -6.82 -4.48
C SER A 51 -3.38 -6.42 -5.94
N SER A 52 -2.31 -6.45 -6.72
CA SER A 52 -2.37 -6.15 -8.16
C SER A 52 -2.58 -7.39 -9.03
N THR A 53 -2.03 -8.54 -8.64
CA THR A 53 -1.93 -9.73 -9.50
C THR A 53 -2.91 -10.85 -9.13
N VAL A 54 -3.15 -11.08 -7.84
CA VAL A 54 -3.97 -12.19 -7.34
C VAL A 54 -5.06 -11.72 -6.39
N GLU A 55 -6.16 -12.45 -6.34
CA GLU A 55 -7.30 -12.10 -5.48
C GLU A 55 -7.07 -12.39 -3.99
N LEU A 56 -5.99 -13.09 -3.62
CA LEU A 56 -5.68 -13.50 -2.24
C LEU A 56 -6.86 -14.26 -1.59
N LYS A 57 -7.43 -15.18 -2.34
CA LYS A 57 -8.68 -15.88 -1.99
C LYS A 57 -8.63 -16.57 -0.64
N PHE A 58 -7.52 -17.22 -0.33
CA PHE A 58 -7.32 -17.87 0.97
C PHE A 58 -7.48 -16.90 2.14
N TYR A 59 -6.90 -15.70 2.03
CA TYR A 59 -7.00 -14.68 3.08
C TYR A 59 -8.37 -14.00 3.09
N ALA A 60 -8.94 -13.76 1.92
CA ALA A 60 -10.28 -13.18 1.80
C ALA A 60 -11.34 -14.07 2.46
N GLU A 61 -11.26 -15.38 2.30
CA GLU A 61 -12.17 -16.36 2.88
C GLU A 61 -12.05 -16.48 4.40
N SER A 62 -10.97 -15.99 5.02
CA SER A 62 -10.84 -15.92 6.48
C SER A 62 -11.71 -14.84 7.12
N GLY A 63 -12.17 -13.88 6.34
CA GLY A 63 -13.05 -12.80 6.78
C GLY A 63 -14.44 -12.88 6.18
N ASP A 64 -15.07 -11.73 6.04
CA ASP A 64 -16.38 -11.60 5.42
C ASP A 64 -16.23 -11.10 3.97
N ILE A 65 -16.71 -11.89 3.02
CA ILE A 65 -16.67 -11.54 1.60
C ILE A 65 -17.67 -10.41 1.33
N LEU A 66 -17.20 -9.33 0.73
CA LEU A 66 -18.02 -8.18 0.37
C LEU A 66 -18.21 -8.05 -1.14
N ASP A 67 -17.14 -8.19 -1.89
CA ASP A 67 -17.10 -8.00 -3.36
C ASP A 67 -17.76 -6.69 -3.79
N ALA A 68 -17.49 -5.61 -3.06
CA ALA A 68 -18.09 -4.30 -3.22
C ALA A 68 -17.16 -3.33 -3.95
N GLU A 69 -17.74 -2.36 -4.67
CA GLU A 69 -16.98 -1.27 -5.26
C GLU A 69 -16.23 -0.50 -4.19
N LEU A 70 -14.94 -0.19 -4.48
CA LEU A 70 -14.11 0.62 -3.60
C LEU A 70 -14.71 2.02 -3.46
N SER A 71 -14.96 2.44 -2.22
CA SER A 71 -15.38 3.80 -1.91
C SER A 71 -14.78 4.29 -0.60
N LYS A 72 -14.57 5.60 -0.51
CA LYS A 72 -14.15 6.28 0.73
C LYS A 72 -15.07 5.95 1.90
N ARG A 73 -16.39 6.08 1.68
CA ARG A 73 -17.40 5.87 2.74
C ARG A 73 -17.42 4.43 3.22
N LEU A 74 -17.27 3.47 2.32
CA LEU A 74 -17.25 2.05 2.71
C LEU A 74 -16.02 1.73 3.56
N LEU A 75 -14.84 2.21 3.18
CA LEU A 75 -13.62 2.03 3.99
C LEU A 75 -13.77 2.65 5.39
N ILE A 76 -14.28 3.88 5.48
CA ILE A 76 -14.52 4.55 6.77
C ILE A 76 -15.53 3.77 7.61
N ALA A 77 -16.62 3.29 7.00
CA ALA A 77 -17.63 2.49 7.68
C ALA A 77 -17.08 1.17 8.21
N ILE A 78 -16.26 0.48 7.42
CA ILE A 78 -15.64 -0.78 7.83
C ILE A 78 -14.74 -0.58 9.04
N PHE A 79 -13.87 0.43 9.04
CA PHE A 79 -12.88 0.63 10.10
C PHE A 79 -13.42 1.43 11.30
N ASN A 80 -14.65 1.89 11.26
CA ASN A 80 -15.27 2.49 12.43
C ASN A 80 -15.19 1.51 13.61
N LYS A 81 -14.75 2.00 14.79
CA LYS A 81 -14.55 1.16 15.99
C LYS A 81 -15.80 0.42 16.46
N HIS A 82 -16.97 0.88 16.08
CA HIS A 82 -18.25 0.23 16.40
C HIS A 82 -18.74 -0.73 15.31
N SER A 83 -18.04 -0.78 14.17
CA SER A 83 -18.35 -1.72 13.08
C SER A 83 -17.95 -3.14 13.47
N PRO A 84 -18.78 -4.14 13.21
CA PRO A 84 -18.39 -5.54 13.40
C PRO A 84 -17.30 -6.00 12.41
N LEU A 85 -16.95 -5.19 11.42
CA LEU A 85 -15.95 -5.49 10.38
C LEU A 85 -14.58 -4.84 10.64
N HIS A 86 -14.41 -4.05 11.71
CA HIS A 86 -13.22 -3.23 11.90
C HIS A 86 -11.97 -4.01 12.33
N ASP A 87 -12.16 -5.14 13.00
CA ASP A 87 -11.06 -5.93 13.57
C ASP A 87 -10.56 -6.96 12.57
N GLY A 88 -9.50 -6.60 11.86
CA GLY A 88 -8.88 -7.38 10.80
C GLY A 88 -8.53 -6.52 9.60
N ALA A 89 -8.20 -7.19 8.49
CA ALA A 89 -7.76 -6.52 7.27
C ALA A 89 -8.88 -6.42 6.22
N VAL A 90 -8.83 -5.34 5.45
CA VAL A 90 -9.56 -5.20 4.20
C VAL A 90 -8.64 -5.64 3.06
N ILE A 91 -9.15 -6.41 2.12
CA ILE A 91 -8.45 -6.80 0.90
C ILE A 91 -9.07 -6.07 -0.29
N ILE A 92 -8.23 -5.32 -1.01
CA ILE A 92 -8.60 -4.61 -2.22
C ILE A 92 -7.90 -5.26 -3.42
N HIS A 93 -8.66 -5.58 -4.45
CA HIS A 93 -8.17 -6.11 -5.70
C HIS A 93 -8.98 -5.56 -6.88
N LYS A 94 -8.30 -5.00 -7.88
CA LYS A 94 -8.91 -4.45 -9.10
C LYS A 94 -10.09 -3.51 -8.84
N GLY A 95 -9.92 -2.57 -7.91
CA GLY A 95 -10.92 -1.56 -7.60
C GLY A 95 -12.10 -2.04 -6.77
N LYS A 96 -12.03 -3.26 -6.23
CA LYS A 96 -13.06 -3.83 -5.35
C LYS A 96 -12.53 -4.11 -3.96
N ILE A 97 -13.34 -3.85 -2.96
CA ILE A 97 -13.15 -4.39 -1.62
C ILE A 97 -13.65 -5.83 -1.64
N LYS A 98 -12.74 -6.78 -1.73
CA LYS A 98 -13.06 -8.21 -1.83
C LYS A 98 -13.59 -8.77 -0.52
N ALA A 99 -12.99 -8.38 0.60
CA ALA A 99 -13.35 -8.87 1.91
C ALA A 99 -12.92 -7.87 3.00
N ALA A 100 -13.51 -8.00 4.17
CA ALA A 100 -13.15 -7.29 5.39
C ALA A 100 -13.00 -8.27 6.55
N ARG A 101 -12.44 -7.80 7.67
CA ARG A 101 -12.21 -8.62 8.87
C ARG A 101 -11.35 -9.86 8.57
N CYS A 102 -10.46 -9.75 7.59
CA CYS A 102 -9.57 -10.86 7.20
C CYS A 102 -8.44 -11.04 8.22
N ILE A 103 -8.07 -12.31 8.45
CA ILE A 103 -6.98 -12.69 9.34
C ILE A 103 -5.71 -12.84 8.52
N LEU A 104 -4.67 -12.09 8.92
CA LEU A 104 -3.37 -12.12 8.26
C LEU A 104 -2.33 -12.84 9.12
N PRO A 105 -1.28 -13.42 8.49
CA PRO A 105 -0.15 -13.94 9.24
C PRO A 105 0.58 -12.80 9.96
N VAL A 106 1.02 -13.04 11.18
CA VAL A 106 1.79 -12.10 12.00
C VAL A 106 3.26 -12.42 11.85
N THR A 107 4.10 -11.39 11.64
CA THR A 107 5.55 -11.60 11.56
C THR A 107 6.11 -12.18 12.86
N GLU A 108 7.04 -13.12 12.74
CA GLU A 108 7.80 -13.68 13.86
C GLU A 108 9.10 -12.91 14.12
N ARG A 109 9.46 -11.96 13.24
CA ARG A 109 10.67 -11.14 13.41
C ARG A 109 10.48 -10.10 14.50
N GLU A 110 11.58 -9.70 15.11
CA GLU A 110 11.61 -8.56 16.01
C GLU A 110 11.33 -7.27 15.23
N VAL A 111 10.40 -6.48 15.74
CA VAL A 111 10.00 -5.19 15.18
C VAL A 111 10.06 -4.11 16.27
N PRO A 112 10.14 -2.82 15.89
CA PRO A 112 10.11 -1.74 16.87
C PRO A 112 8.93 -1.85 17.83
N ALA A 113 9.17 -1.57 19.12
CA ALA A 113 8.16 -1.70 20.19
C ALA A 113 6.91 -0.85 19.96
N GLN A 114 7.00 0.24 19.18
CA GLN A 114 5.86 1.08 18.83
C GLN A 114 4.91 0.44 17.82
N PHE A 115 5.29 -0.67 17.18
CA PHE A 115 4.42 -1.37 16.23
C PHE A 115 3.46 -2.29 16.98
N GLY A 116 2.18 -2.00 16.86
CA GLY A 116 1.12 -2.85 17.40
C GLY A 116 0.79 -4.05 16.50
N LEU A 117 -0.29 -4.73 16.83
CA LEU A 117 -0.69 -5.96 16.16
C LEU A 117 -0.98 -5.76 14.66
N ARG A 118 -1.60 -4.63 14.26
CA ARG A 118 -1.87 -4.32 12.85
C ARG A 118 -0.58 -4.17 12.04
N HIS A 119 0.45 -3.55 12.60
CA HIS A 119 1.75 -3.44 11.94
C HIS A 119 2.40 -4.81 11.77
N ARG A 120 2.38 -5.63 12.81
CA ARG A 120 2.95 -6.99 12.77
C ARG A 120 2.22 -7.89 11.77
N ALA A 121 0.91 -7.78 11.71
CA ALA A 121 0.09 -8.49 10.72
C ALA A 121 0.35 -8.00 9.30
N GLY A 122 0.49 -6.69 9.11
CA GLY A 122 0.85 -6.11 7.81
C GLY A 122 2.22 -6.57 7.31
N ILE A 123 3.21 -6.61 8.20
CA ILE A 123 4.55 -7.12 7.88
C ILE A 123 4.47 -8.60 7.51
N GLY A 124 3.80 -9.43 8.32
CA GLY A 124 3.64 -10.85 8.06
C GLY A 124 2.97 -11.14 6.71
N MET A 125 1.93 -10.39 6.36
CA MET A 125 1.28 -10.50 5.05
C MET A 125 2.21 -10.11 3.90
N SER A 126 3.02 -9.08 4.09
CA SER A 126 4.00 -8.64 3.09
C SER A 126 5.16 -9.61 2.91
N GLU A 127 5.45 -10.44 3.91
CA GLU A 127 6.42 -11.54 3.82
C GLU A 127 5.84 -12.74 3.06
N ALA A 128 4.56 -13.02 3.25
CA ALA A 128 3.88 -14.19 2.69
C ALA A 128 3.37 -13.99 1.26
N THR A 129 3.21 -12.75 0.82
CA THR A 129 2.64 -12.39 -0.48
C THR A 129 3.41 -11.23 -1.11
N ASP A 130 3.13 -10.94 -2.38
CA ASP A 130 3.65 -9.74 -3.07
C ASP A 130 2.71 -8.52 -2.95
N ALA A 131 1.71 -8.60 -2.09
CA ALA A 131 0.80 -7.49 -1.84
C ALA A 131 1.49 -6.30 -1.18
N LEU A 132 0.93 -5.12 -1.39
CA LEU A 132 1.28 -3.89 -0.70
C LEU A 132 0.31 -3.68 0.47
N ILE A 133 0.85 -3.45 1.66
CA ILE A 133 0.04 -3.32 2.87
C ILE A 133 0.12 -1.88 3.39
N LEU A 134 -1.04 -1.30 3.71
CA LEU A 134 -1.16 0.00 4.36
C LEU A 134 -1.68 -0.18 5.78
N VAL A 135 -1.01 0.44 6.74
CA VAL A 135 -1.37 0.38 8.15
C VAL A 135 -1.54 1.79 8.71
N ILE A 136 -2.63 2.04 9.41
CA ILE A 136 -2.85 3.28 10.15
C ILE A 136 -2.86 2.94 11.64
N SER A 137 -2.01 3.61 12.41
CA SER A 137 -1.92 3.44 13.85
C SER A 137 -3.15 4.05 14.56
N GLU A 138 -3.78 3.29 15.42
CA GLU A 138 -4.85 3.82 16.28
C GLU A 138 -4.33 4.70 17.42
N GLU A 139 -3.05 4.59 17.76
CA GLU A 139 -2.45 5.40 18.81
C GLU A 139 -2.00 6.78 18.31
N THR A 140 -1.39 6.84 17.13
CA THR A 140 -0.75 8.06 16.61
C THR A 140 -1.39 8.62 15.34
N GLY A 141 -2.19 7.84 14.62
CA GLY A 141 -2.68 8.16 13.29
C GLY A 141 -1.60 8.10 12.19
N GLN A 142 -0.37 7.73 12.53
CA GLN A 142 0.72 7.61 11.56
C GLN A 142 0.46 6.46 10.58
N ILE A 143 0.89 6.69 9.34
CA ILE A 143 0.71 5.73 8.24
C ILE A 143 2.03 5.02 7.98
N SER A 144 1.95 3.72 7.89
CA SER A 144 3.05 2.84 7.47
C SER A 144 2.63 2.01 6.26
N MET A 145 3.60 1.63 5.44
CA MET A 145 3.39 0.67 4.36
C MET A 145 4.43 -0.44 4.44
N ALA A 146 4.00 -1.66 4.13
CA ALA A 146 4.84 -2.84 4.13
C ALA A 146 4.85 -3.51 2.76
N LYS A 147 6.02 -3.95 2.32
CA LYS A 147 6.24 -4.69 1.08
C LYS A 147 7.45 -5.62 1.25
N ASN A 148 7.30 -6.88 0.88
CA ASN A 148 8.39 -7.88 0.96
C ASN A 148 9.08 -7.92 2.34
N GLY A 149 8.32 -7.78 3.41
CA GLY A 149 8.83 -7.78 4.78
C GLY A 149 9.51 -6.49 5.22
N LYS A 150 9.57 -5.47 4.39
CA LYS A 150 10.14 -4.15 4.72
C LYS A 150 9.02 -3.15 5.01
N VAL A 151 9.30 -2.20 5.91
CA VAL A 151 8.32 -1.21 6.37
C VAL A 151 8.84 0.20 6.17
N LEU A 152 8.01 1.04 5.58
CA LEU A 152 8.15 2.50 5.59
C LEU A 152 7.19 3.06 6.64
N HIS A 153 7.70 3.87 7.54
CA HIS A 153 6.94 4.40 8.67
C HIS A 153 6.79 5.91 8.60
N ASN A 154 5.68 6.43 9.13
CA ASN A 154 5.37 7.86 9.19
C ASN A 154 5.38 8.54 7.82
N LEU A 155 4.62 7.95 6.90
CA LEU A 155 4.50 8.45 5.53
C LEU A 155 3.50 9.60 5.42
N SER A 156 3.79 10.55 4.53
CA SER A 156 2.81 11.55 4.10
C SER A 156 1.77 10.93 3.16
N PHE A 157 0.62 11.57 3.01
CA PHE A 157 -0.41 11.10 2.06
C PHE A 157 0.08 11.14 0.61
N GLN A 158 0.96 12.08 0.28
CA GLN A 158 1.58 12.14 -1.05
C GLN A 158 2.50 10.94 -1.29
N GLU A 159 3.34 10.57 -0.32
CA GLU A 159 4.19 9.39 -0.40
C GLU A 159 3.36 8.11 -0.52
N VAL A 160 2.28 7.98 0.25
CA VAL A 160 1.35 6.84 0.14
C VAL A 160 0.75 6.73 -1.26
N ARG A 161 0.30 7.85 -1.83
CA ARG A 161 -0.24 7.90 -3.20
C ARG A 161 0.79 7.45 -4.22
N GLU A 162 2.00 7.95 -4.13
CA GLU A 162 3.09 7.59 -5.05
C GLU A 162 3.43 6.10 -4.96
N ILE A 163 3.56 5.56 -3.76
CA ILE A 163 3.86 4.14 -3.54
C ILE A 163 2.76 3.23 -4.11
N ILE A 164 1.50 3.56 -3.87
CA ILE A 164 0.38 2.77 -4.41
C ILE A 164 0.35 2.83 -5.94
N ASN A 165 0.54 4.00 -6.53
CA ASN A 165 0.58 4.15 -7.98
C ASN A 165 1.74 3.37 -8.60
N ASP A 166 2.94 3.48 -8.03
CA ASP A 166 4.11 2.75 -8.49
C ASP A 166 3.87 1.23 -8.41
N TYR A 167 3.32 0.76 -7.29
CA TYR A 167 2.97 -0.65 -7.12
C TYR A 167 1.97 -1.14 -8.19
N LEU A 168 0.90 -0.41 -8.43
CA LEU A 168 -0.13 -0.79 -9.42
C LEU A 168 0.37 -0.69 -10.87
N ASN A 169 1.40 0.13 -11.12
CA ASN A 169 2.07 0.23 -12.41
C ASN A 169 3.23 -0.76 -12.59
N ASN A 170 3.38 -1.72 -11.68
CA ASN A 170 4.48 -2.69 -11.65
C ASN A 170 5.88 -2.06 -11.65
N GLU A 171 6.01 -0.86 -11.08
CA GLU A 171 7.31 -0.24 -10.84
C GLU A 171 8.05 -0.98 -9.73
N ASP A 172 9.39 -1.03 -9.82
CA ASP A 172 10.19 -1.61 -8.78
C ASP A 172 10.23 -0.71 -7.54
N LEU A 173 9.78 -1.23 -6.41
CA LEU A 173 9.75 -0.54 -5.13
C LEU A 173 10.96 -0.88 -4.25
N TYR A 174 11.87 -1.73 -4.71
CA TYR A 174 13.00 -2.22 -3.91
C TYR A 174 13.80 -1.07 -3.31
N ASP A 175 14.29 -0.14 -4.13
CA ASP A 175 15.12 0.97 -3.66
C ASP A 175 14.39 1.86 -2.65
N ARG A 176 13.10 2.07 -2.82
CA ARG A 176 12.30 2.89 -1.92
C ARG A 176 12.18 2.25 -0.53
N PHE A 177 11.94 0.95 -0.47
CA PHE A 177 11.79 0.23 0.79
C PHE A 177 13.12 -0.10 1.47
N GLU A 178 14.19 -0.37 0.73
CA GLU A 178 15.52 -0.63 1.30
C GLU A 178 16.18 0.65 1.84
N ASN A 179 16.24 1.70 1.04
CA ASN A 179 16.96 2.92 1.40
C ASN A 179 16.31 3.71 2.54
N LEU A 180 14.97 3.75 2.61
CA LEU A 180 14.27 4.48 3.66
C LEU A 180 14.13 3.69 4.95
N SER A 181 14.03 2.35 4.89
CA SER A 181 13.91 1.52 6.09
C SER A 181 15.16 1.59 6.96
N GLU A 182 16.36 1.59 6.37
CA GLU A 182 17.63 1.74 7.11
C GLU A 182 17.79 3.13 7.73
N HIS A 183 17.31 4.19 7.03
CA HIS A 183 17.46 5.56 7.50
C HIS A 183 16.53 5.89 8.68
N ASP A 184 15.34 5.33 8.71
CA ASP A 184 14.37 5.54 9.81
C ASP A 184 14.78 4.83 11.09
N PHE A 185 15.38 3.65 11.00
CA PHE A 185 15.88 2.94 12.18
C PHE A 185 17.16 3.57 12.76
N ALA A 186 18.05 4.10 11.92
CA ALA A 186 19.29 4.75 12.37
C ALA A 186 19.04 6.09 13.07
N LYS A 187 18.12 6.91 12.58
CA LYS A 187 17.73 8.19 13.20
C LYS A 187 17.16 8.03 14.61
N LYS A 188 16.42 6.95 14.86
CA LYS A 188 15.79 6.72 16.19
C LYS A 188 16.75 6.15 17.23
N LYS A 189 17.88 5.54 16.83
CA LYS A 189 18.88 5.01 17.77
C LYS A 189 20.01 5.97 18.11
N GLY A 190 20.02 7.19 17.56
CA GLY A 190 21.10 8.16 17.79
C GLY A 190 22.47 7.66 17.28
N LEU A 191 22.48 6.68 16.40
CA LEU A 191 23.70 6.15 15.81
C LEU A 191 24.16 7.08 14.68
N PRO A 192 25.46 7.40 14.61
CA PRO A 192 25.99 8.25 13.53
C PRO A 192 25.76 7.58 12.18
N THR A 193 25.08 8.29 11.29
CA THR A 193 24.98 7.89 9.88
C THR A 193 26.39 7.83 9.32
N LYS A 194 26.83 6.66 8.86
CA LYS A 194 28.06 6.55 8.09
C LYS A 194 27.87 7.36 6.81
N VAL A 195 28.50 8.52 6.77
CA VAL A 195 28.70 9.27 5.53
C VAL A 195 29.72 8.47 4.74
N GLY A 196 29.27 7.82 3.67
CA GLY A 196 30.14 7.10 2.77
C GLY A 196 31.14 8.06 2.13
N GLY A 197 32.42 7.68 2.25
CA GLY A 197 33.49 8.26 1.46
C GLY A 197 33.54 7.66 0.05
#